data_9ccb2327799781dd9bace596f49993c0
#
_entry.id   9ccb2327799781dd9bace596f49993c0
#
_cell.length_a   1.000
_cell.length_b   1.000
_cell.length_c   1.000
_cell.angle_alpha   90.00
_cell.angle_beta   90.00
_cell.angle_gamma   90.00
#
_symmetry.space_group_name_H-M   'P 1'
#
loop_
_entity.id
_entity.type
_entity.pdbx_description
1 polymer ?
#
loop_
_entity_poly.entity_id
_entity_poly.type
_entity_poly.pdbx_seq_one_letter_code
_entity_poly.pdbx_strand_id
1 'polypeptide(L)'
;MSKIRIFALGGLDEDGKNMYVVENNEDIFVMECGLKYPDGDQLGIEMIIPDFRYLRENQSRIKAIFITHGHEDVMAALPNLLKEIPDIPVYTAPLTAMILERKLKKAGIKELNLHRVRRNAKFKIGNTEIRTFGTMQSIADGFGVAIKTEDGYVVYSSEFIVDYDTKNAAFKFDITNITDLGSEGVLALLSESVGSTRAGNSSPHHRITEQIEQYFEDTQNRMFITVFNQNLYRVIEIIELATKYNRKVVIFDEELKSLMADMAKLGYYHIPPGLEVAPSAFSNDMENILVIVSGTGKSIFRKIHKMATKENDRIELRPTDTVIIASPAVPGTEREEASMEDDLYKEAGRVLMIDSRRAYSMHASIEDLKMMIYLMKPKYYVPVKGEYRQLIANANIALNMGYNADKIIVMDNGQVAVLNDGVLAKSYDKVDVDDVMVDGNDSLDASGMVLKDREILSTDGTIIIGVVMNHVTKEIIGGPDVQSRGVIYLKDADYIIKEVGNIMEKTIDDAVKEKRYDNMSCRSEAREKISRYILKETGKRPMILPAIIEINTKD
;
A
#
# COMPACT_ATOMS: atom_id res chain seq x y z
N MET A 1 36.28 5.14 16.01
CA MET A 1 35.07 5.97 16.16
C MET A 1 33.95 5.29 15.41
N SER A 2 32.97 4.81 16.16
CA SER A 2 31.74 4.25 15.60
C SER A 2 30.85 5.39 15.06
N LYS A 3 30.32 5.24 13.86
CA LYS A 3 29.35 6.15 13.28
C LYS A 3 28.14 5.37 12.78
N ILE A 4 27.01 5.58 13.44
CA ILE A 4 25.73 4.96 13.06
C ILE A 4 24.83 6.06 12.50
N ARG A 5 24.19 5.80 11.34
CA ARG A 5 23.18 6.67 10.76
C ARG A 5 21.87 5.90 10.64
N ILE A 6 20.78 6.51 11.08
CA ILE A 6 19.43 5.92 11.05
C ILE A 6 18.51 6.91 10.35
N PHE A 7 17.80 6.47 9.32
CA PHE A 7 16.86 7.29 8.56
C PHE A 7 15.84 6.44 7.80
N ALA A 8 14.81 7.08 7.28
CA ALA A 8 13.81 6.45 6.43
C ALA A 8 13.84 7.03 5.01
N LEU A 9 13.72 6.17 4.02
CA LEU A 9 13.42 6.53 2.63
C LEU A 9 11.91 6.55 2.37
N GLY A 10 11.12 6.07 3.31
CA GLY A 10 9.68 6.07 3.35
C GLY A 10 9.13 5.44 4.63
N GLY A 11 7.84 5.64 4.90
CA GLY A 11 7.14 5.06 6.05
C GLY A 11 7.10 5.93 7.31
N LEU A 12 7.47 7.22 7.20
CA LEU A 12 7.28 8.21 8.26
C LEU A 12 6.30 9.28 7.77
N ASP A 13 5.33 9.64 8.63
CA ASP A 13 4.21 10.53 8.31
C ASP A 13 3.35 10.04 7.12
N GLU A 14 3.24 8.72 6.97
CA GLU A 14 2.46 8.10 5.91
C GLU A 14 2.06 6.65 6.25
N ASP A 15 1.04 6.15 5.55
CA ASP A 15 0.60 4.76 5.63
C ASP A 15 1.14 3.96 4.43
N GLY A 16 2.18 3.17 4.67
CA GLY A 16 2.87 2.36 3.65
C GLY A 16 4.25 2.90 3.25
N LYS A 17 4.77 2.41 2.14
CA LYS A 17 6.10 2.77 1.57
C LYS A 17 7.25 2.59 2.58
N ASN A 18 7.13 1.60 3.48
CA ASN A 18 8.10 1.40 4.55
C ASN A 18 9.47 1.03 3.99
N MET A 19 10.48 1.82 4.33
CA MET A 19 11.89 1.57 3.98
C MET A 19 12.82 2.33 4.93
N TYR A 20 13.48 1.60 5.83
CA TYR A 20 14.35 2.18 6.85
C TYR A 20 15.78 1.76 6.61
N VAL A 21 16.72 2.67 6.84
CA VAL A 21 18.15 2.45 6.61
C VAL A 21 18.91 2.59 7.91
N VAL A 22 19.78 1.63 8.18
CA VAL A 22 20.79 1.69 9.23
C VAL A 22 22.16 1.55 8.58
N GLU A 23 22.97 2.59 8.70
CA GLU A 23 24.37 2.52 8.35
C GLU A 23 25.21 2.25 9.60
N ASN A 24 26.00 1.22 9.55
CA ASN A 24 27.01 0.88 10.56
C ASN A 24 28.40 1.12 9.95
N ASN A 25 28.95 2.29 10.17
CA ASN A 25 30.14 2.80 9.49
C ASN A 25 29.94 2.80 7.96
N GLU A 26 30.66 1.93 7.22
CA GLU A 26 30.54 1.84 5.77
C GLU A 26 29.46 0.82 5.30
N ASP A 27 28.93 0.00 6.17
CA ASP A 27 27.96 -1.03 5.83
C ASP A 27 26.52 -0.51 5.93
N ILE A 28 25.72 -0.72 4.88
CA ILE A 28 24.33 -0.32 4.81
C ILE A 28 23.42 -1.55 4.96
N PHE A 29 22.48 -1.46 5.89
CA PHE A 29 21.41 -2.42 6.11
C PHE A 29 20.07 -1.74 5.90
N VAL A 30 19.20 -2.32 5.08
CA VAL A 30 17.88 -1.79 4.78
C VAL A 30 16.83 -2.70 5.39
N MET A 31 15.86 -2.14 6.06
CA MET A 31 14.67 -2.83 6.54
C MET A 31 13.49 -2.39 5.69
N GLU A 32 12.82 -3.35 5.10
CA GLU A 32 11.64 -3.25 4.25
C GLU A 32 11.90 -2.60 2.87
N CYS A 33 10.97 -2.83 1.95
CA CYS A 33 10.90 -2.23 0.63
C CYS A 33 9.44 -2.22 0.17
N GLY A 34 8.62 -1.42 0.84
CA GLY A 34 7.17 -1.43 0.70
C GLY A 34 6.64 -0.44 -0.32
N LEU A 35 5.38 -0.61 -0.69
CA LEU A 35 4.60 0.36 -1.44
C LEU A 35 3.64 1.14 -0.54
N LYS A 36 3.14 2.25 -1.06
CA LYS A 36 1.96 2.97 -0.60
C LYS A 36 0.94 3.01 -1.73
N TYR A 37 -0.34 2.85 -1.40
CA TYR A 37 -1.40 3.05 -2.37
C TYR A 37 -1.66 4.55 -2.59
N PRO A 38 -1.96 4.96 -3.83
CA PRO A 38 -2.24 6.36 -4.13
C PRO A 38 -3.56 6.81 -3.51
N ASP A 39 -3.63 8.09 -3.14
CA ASP A 39 -4.86 8.75 -2.75
C ASP A 39 -5.82 8.88 -3.94
N GLY A 40 -7.12 9.10 -3.66
CA GLY A 40 -8.17 9.14 -4.69
C GLY A 40 -7.96 10.16 -5.81
N ASP A 41 -7.16 11.19 -5.57
CA ASP A 41 -6.87 12.27 -6.51
C ASP A 41 -5.71 11.96 -7.47
N GLN A 42 -4.95 10.90 -7.22
CA GLN A 42 -3.81 10.47 -8.04
C GLN A 42 -4.25 9.52 -9.16
N LEU A 43 -5.04 10.04 -10.09
CA LEU A 43 -5.66 9.27 -11.18
C LEU A 43 -4.64 8.52 -12.04
N GLY A 44 -4.84 7.20 -12.15
CA GLY A 44 -4.01 6.32 -12.99
C GLY A 44 -2.69 5.91 -12.35
N ILE A 45 -2.37 6.33 -11.13
CA ILE A 45 -1.24 5.81 -10.39
C ILE A 45 -1.64 4.48 -9.75
N GLU A 46 -0.83 3.45 -9.94
CA GLU A 46 -1.06 2.12 -9.37
C GLU A 46 -0.48 2.00 -7.96
N MET A 47 0.71 2.58 -7.74
CA MET A 47 1.40 2.56 -6.46
C MET A 47 2.42 3.69 -6.35
N ILE A 48 2.81 4.00 -5.12
CA ILE A 48 3.90 4.92 -4.78
C ILE A 48 4.97 4.11 -4.07
N ILE A 49 6.22 4.28 -4.49
CA ILE A 49 7.37 3.56 -3.94
C ILE A 49 8.43 4.52 -3.40
N PRO A 50 9.35 4.05 -2.53
CA PRO A 50 10.47 4.86 -2.07
C PRO A 50 11.38 5.30 -3.22
N ASP A 51 12.04 6.43 -3.02
CA ASP A 51 13.10 6.88 -3.91
C ASP A 51 14.39 6.08 -3.66
N PHE A 52 14.85 5.39 -4.68
CA PHE A 52 16.03 4.53 -4.58
C PHE A 52 17.35 5.24 -4.91
N ARG A 53 17.36 6.55 -5.18
CA ARG A 53 18.58 7.31 -5.53
C ARG A 53 19.71 7.06 -4.54
N TYR A 54 19.41 7.19 -3.24
CA TYR A 54 20.41 6.97 -2.20
C TYR A 54 21.02 5.57 -2.24
N LEU A 55 20.20 4.55 -2.41
CA LEU A 55 20.65 3.16 -2.48
C LEU A 55 21.47 2.90 -3.75
N ARG A 56 21.07 3.47 -4.87
CA ARG A 56 21.77 3.36 -6.16
C ARG A 56 23.16 3.99 -6.08
N GLU A 57 23.29 5.18 -5.48
CA GLU A 57 24.57 5.86 -5.30
C GLU A 57 25.51 5.13 -4.33
N ASN A 58 24.96 4.35 -3.41
CA ASN A 58 25.68 3.64 -2.37
C ASN A 58 25.64 2.10 -2.53
N GLN A 59 25.31 1.58 -3.70
CA GLN A 59 25.03 0.16 -3.91
C GLN A 59 26.15 -0.80 -3.42
N SER A 60 27.42 -0.42 -3.55
CA SER A 60 28.56 -1.23 -3.10
C SER A 60 28.66 -1.40 -1.58
N ARG A 61 28.01 -0.50 -0.83
CA ARG A 61 27.95 -0.50 0.63
C ARG A 61 26.77 -1.32 1.18
N ILE A 62 25.75 -1.64 0.34
CA ILE A 62 24.56 -2.36 0.78
C ILE A 62 24.93 -3.82 1.06
N LYS A 63 24.74 -4.25 2.31
CA LYS A 63 25.05 -5.61 2.76
C LYS A 63 23.82 -6.50 2.78
N ALA A 64 22.66 -5.95 3.08
CA ALA A 64 21.40 -6.69 3.14
C ALA A 64 20.18 -5.80 3.04
N ILE A 65 19.10 -6.35 2.48
CA ILE A 65 17.74 -5.90 2.68
C ILE A 65 17.01 -6.98 3.48
N PHE A 66 16.38 -6.60 4.58
CA PHE A 66 15.56 -7.49 5.39
C PHE A 66 14.08 -7.20 5.08
N ILE A 67 13.35 -8.20 4.61
CA ILE A 67 11.89 -8.15 4.46
C ILE A 67 11.31 -8.99 5.58
N THR A 68 10.72 -8.32 6.55
CA THR A 68 10.33 -8.96 7.81
C THR A 68 9.09 -9.84 7.68
N HIS A 69 8.21 -9.54 6.71
CA HIS A 69 6.99 -10.31 6.48
C HIS A 69 6.36 -10.01 5.11
N GLY A 70 5.28 -10.70 4.79
CA GLY A 70 4.70 -10.74 3.43
C GLY A 70 3.63 -9.69 3.11
N HIS A 71 3.57 -8.55 3.80
CA HIS A 71 2.63 -7.46 3.48
C HIS A 71 3.16 -6.57 2.35
N GLU A 72 2.25 -5.92 1.62
CA GLU A 72 2.60 -5.11 0.44
C GLU A 72 3.31 -3.80 0.80
N ASP A 73 2.92 -3.17 1.89
CA ASP A 73 3.55 -1.97 2.44
C ASP A 73 4.97 -2.21 2.99
N VAL A 74 5.41 -3.47 2.97
CA VAL A 74 6.70 -3.96 3.47
C VAL A 74 7.60 -4.50 2.37
N MET A 75 7.02 -5.10 1.30
CA MET A 75 7.82 -5.82 0.31
C MET A 75 7.52 -5.49 -1.16
N ALA A 76 6.41 -4.81 -1.45
CA ALA A 76 5.91 -4.82 -2.82
C ALA A 76 6.67 -3.88 -3.78
N ALA A 77 7.49 -2.96 -3.29
CA ALA A 77 8.40 -2.16 -4.12
C ALA A 77 9.74 -2.88 -4.43
N LEU A 78 10.01 -4.04 -3.82
CA LEU A 78 11.25 -4.78 -4.06
C LEU A 78 11.50 -5.15 -5.53
N PRO A 79 10.49 -5.54 -6.34
CA PRO A 79 10.72 -5.77 -7.77
C PRO A 79 11.24 -4.54 -8.52
N ASN A 80 10.79 -3.34 -8.14
CA ASN A 80 11.24 -2.09 -8.75
C ASN A 80 12.70 -1.81 -8.36
N LEU A 81 13.04 -1.97 -7.09
CA LEU A 81 14.41 -1.80 -6.61
C LEU A 81 15.38 -2.79 -7.30
N LEU A 82 15.02 -4.08 -7.42
CA LEU A 82 15.87 -5.09 -8.03
C LEU A 82 16.03 -4.94 -9.55
N LYS A 83 15.16 -4.20 -10.22
CA LYS A 83 15.36 -3.80 -11.63
C LYS A 83 16.46 -2.74 -11.74
N GLU A 84 16.58 -1.84 -10.75
CA GLU A 84 17.60 -0.79 -10.72
C GLU A 84 18.93 -1.28 -10.16
N ILE A 85 18.89 -2.07 -9.10
CA ILE A 85 20.05 -2.61 -8.39
C ILE A 85 19.86 -4.13 -8.23
N PRO A 86 20.17 -4.91 -9.28
CA PRO A 86 20.16 -6.38 -9.20
C PRO A 86 21.20 -6.86 -8.17
N ASP A 87 21.15 -8.10 -7.76
CA ASP A 87 22.13 -8.79 -6.90
C ASP A 87 22.19 -8.33 -5.43
N ILE A 88 21.37 -7.38 -4.98
CA ILE A 88 21.32 -7.06 -3.55
C ILE A 88 20.88 -8.30 -2.75
N PRO A 89 21.61 -8.66 -1.67
CA PRO A 89 21.19 -9.76 -0.81
C PRO A 89 19.89 -9.44 -0.07
N VAL A 90 18.85 -10.25 -0.26
CA VAL A 90 17.55 -10.12 0.41
C VAL A 90 17.40 -11.24 1.43
N TYR A 91 17.14 -10.87 2.68
CA TYR A 91 16.93 -11.79 3.79
C TYR A 91 15.48 -11.76 4.23
N THR A 92 14.83 -12.91 4.27
CA THR A 92 13.43 -13.02 4.70
C THR A 92 13.08 -14.40 5.23
N ALA A 93 11.93 -14.53 5.89
CA ALA A 93 11.45 -15.80 6.39
C ALA A 93 10.85 -16.68 5.27
N PRO A 94 10.73 -18.00 5.49
CA PRO A 94 10.36 -18.96 4.45
C PRO A 94 9.03 -18.65 3.72
N LEU A 95 7.97 -18.26 4.44
CA LEU A 95 6.69 -17.95 3.80
C LEU A 95 6.80 -16.70 2.93
N THR A 96 7.40 -15.64 3.45
CA THR A 96 7.63 -14.40 2.70
C THR A 96 8.53 -14.63 1.49
N ALA A 97 9.54 -15.51 1.61
CA ALA A 97 10.37 -15.91 0.47
C ALA A 97 9.54 -16.53 -0.67
N MET A 98 8.59 -17.43 -0.36
CA MET A 98 7.71 -18.04 -1.36
C MET A 98 6.80 -17.00 -2.03
N ILE A 99 6.31 -16.02 -1.27
CA ILE A 99 5.51 -14.91 -1.82
C ILE A 99 6.36 -14.05 -2.76
N LEU A 100 7.55 -13.66 -2.32
CA LEU A 100 8.50 -12.85 -3.10
C LEU A 100 8.92 -13.54 -4.38
N GLU A 101 9.27 -14.83 -4.35
CA GLU A 101 9.65 -15.61 -5.53
C GLU A 101 8.54 -15.57 -6.60
N ARG A 102 7.26 -15.68 -6.21
CA ARG A 102 6.14 -15.57 -7.14
C ARG A 102 5.99 -14.14 -7.71
N LYS A 103 6.09 -13.12 -6.86
CA LYS A 103 6.00 -11.71 -7.29
C LYS A 103 7.14 -11.34 -8.24
N LEU A 104 8.37 -11.70 -7.90
CA LEU A 104 9.56 -11.41 -8.70
C LEU A 104 9.54 -12.14 -10.04
N LYS A 105 9.09 -13.40 -10.06
CA LYS A 105 8.89 -14.15 -11.31
C LYS A 105 7.85 -13.46 -12.22
N LYS A 106 6.74 -12.96 -11.66
CA LYS A 106 5.75 -12.18 -12.43
C LYS A 106 6.33 -10.87 -12.97
N ALA A 107 7.24 -10.23 -12.23
CA ALA A 107 7.96 -9.03 -12.65
C ALA A 107 9.12 -9.29 -13.65
N GLY A 108 9.34 -10.56 -14.04
CA GLY A 108 10.39 -10.95 -15.00
C GLY A 108 11.79 -11.09 -14.40
N ILE A 109 11.94 -11.00 -13.07
CA ILE A 109 13.23 -11.16 -12.37
C ILE A 109 13.46 -12.66 -12.14
N LYS A 110 14.53 -13.20 -12.75
CA LYS A 110 14.84 -14.64 -12.73
C LYS A 110 15.89 -15.02 -11.71
N GLU A 111 16.86 -14.15 -11.49
CA GLU A 111 17.95 -14.39 -10.55
C GLU A 111 17.70 -13.52 -9.31
N LEU A 112 17.79 -14.14 -8.15
CA LEU A 112 17.49 -13.51 -6.88
C LEU A 112 18.49 -13.97 -5.83
N ASN A 113 19.20 -13.02 -5.25
CA ASN A 113 20.08 -13.27 -4.11
C ASN A 113 19.27 -13.33 -2.81
N LEU A 114 18.43 -14.37 -2.68
CA LEU A 114 17.46 -14.53 -1.59
C LEU A 114 17.94 -15.52 -0.54
N HIS A 115 18.03 -15.05 0.69
CA HIS A 115 18.44 -15.82 1.86
C HIS A 115 17.25 -16.04 2.79
N ARG A 116 16.88 -17.31 3.02
CA ARG A 116 15.83 -17.66 3.98
C ARG A 116 16.42 -17.73 5.39
N VAL A 117 15.87 -16.93 6.29
CA VAL A 117 16.28 -16.86 7.70
C VAL A 117 15.19 -17.41 8.62
N ARG A 118 15.61 -17.98 9.75
CA ARG A 118 14.68 -18.38 10.80
C ARG A 118 14.32 -17.17 11.67
N ARG A 119 13.15 -17.21 12.27
CA ARG A 119 12.66 -16.15 13.17
C ARG A 119 13.50 -15.92 14.43
N ASN A 120 14.40 -16.81 14.76
CA ASN A 120 15.28 -16.77 15.95
C ASN A 120 16.71 -17.14 15.55
N ALA A 121 17.21 -16.57 14.48
CA ALA A 121 18.55 -16.84 13.97
C ALA A 121 19.57 -15.85 14.53
N LYS A 122 20.82 -16.34 14.62
CA LYS A 122 22.02 -15.54 14.85
C LYS A 122 23.05 -15.89 13.80
N PHE A 123 23.48 -14.91 13.00
CA PHE A 123 24.42 -15.10 11.89
C PHE A 123 25.23 -13.83 11.65
N LYS A 124 26.15 -13.87 10.70
CA LYS A 124 26.97 -12.71 10.32
C LYS A 124 26.77 -12.37 8.85
N ILE A 125 26.75 -11.07 8.56
CA ILE A 125 26.85 -10.52 7.22
C ILE A 125 28.12 -9.67 7.20
N GLY A 126 29.13 -10.10 6.45
CA GLY A 126 30.48 -9.56 6.62
C GLY A 126 30.97 -9.73 8.06
N ASN A 127 31.33 -8.63 8.70
CA ASN A 127 31.77 -8.62 10.10
C ASN A 127 30.64 -8.32 11.10
N THR A 128 29.47 -7.94 10.61
CA THR A 128 28.33 -7.52 11.45
C THR A 128 27.49 -8.71 11.87
N GLU A 129 27.30 -8.88 13.18
CA GLU A 129 26.38 -9.87 13.74
C GLU A 129 24.94 -9.39 13.55
N ILE A 130 24.08 -10.27 13.04
CA ILE A 130 22.66 -10.07 12.87
C ILE A 130 21.91 -11.07 13.74
N ARG A 131 20.88 -10.62 14.42
CA ARG A 131 19.90 -11.49 15.08
C ARG A 131 18.50 -11.22 14.59
N THR A 132 17.69 -12.24 14.52
CA THR A 132 16.26 -12.15 14.29
C THR A 132 15.49 -12.67 15.49
N PHE A 133 14.31 -12.13 15.74
CA PHE A 133 13.39 -12.60 16.78
C PHE A 133 11.97 -12.63 16.23
N GLY A 134 11.18 -13.63 16.63
CA GLY A 134 9.83 -13.79 16.13
C GLY A 134 8.89 -12.69 16.61
N THR A 135 8.15 -12.09 15.69
CA THR A 135 7.02 -11.19 15.97
C THR A 135 5.70 -11.86 15.59
N MET A 136 4.61 -11.46 16.24
CA MET A 136 3.27 -11.93 15.94
C MET A 136 2.49 -10.86 15.21
N GLN A 137 1.95 -11.20 14.06
CA GLN A 137 1.11 -10.34 13.26
C GLN A 137 0.15 -11.16 12.39
N SER A 138 -0.59 -10.52 11.48
CA SER A 138 -1.64 -11.16 10.68
C SER A 138 -1.15 -12.21 9.68
N ILE A 139 0.12 -12.12 9.24
CA ILE A 139 0.75 -13.15 8.38
C ILE A 139 1.78 -13.94 9.19
N ALA A 140 1.91 -15.22 8.88
CA ALA A 140 2.85 -16.10 9.59
C ALA A 140 4.31 -15.73 9.31
N ASP A 141 5.18 -16.16 10.22
CA ASP A 141 6.63 -16.15 10.03
C ASP A 141 7.29 -14.78 10.15
N GLY A 142 6.58 -13.77 10.69
CA GLY A 142 7.11 -12.44 10.91
C GLY A 142 8.27 -12.40 11.90
N PHE A 143 9.23 -11.49 11.69
CA PHE A 143 10.39 -11.32 12.56
C PHE A 143 10.86 -9.87 12.65
N GLY A 144 11.48 -9.54 13.78
CA GLY A 144 12.26 -8.31 13.94
C GLY A 144 13.74 -8.57 13.72
N VAL A 145 14.51 -7.50 13.49
CA VAL A 145 15.94 -7.55 13.15
C VAL A 145 16.75 -6.74 14.15
N ALA A 146 17.85 -7.29 14.65
CA ALA A 146 18.83 -6.62 15.48
C ALA A 146 20.20 -6.66 14.81
N ILE A 147 20.78 -5.49 14.57
CA ILE A 147 22.07 -5.27 13.93
C ILE A 147 23.07 -4.89 15.01
N LYS A 148 24.11 -5.69 15.20
CA LYS A 148 25.14 -5.42 16.21
C LYS A 148 26.06 -4.32 15.73
N THR A 149 26.21 -3.29 16.57
CA THR A 149 27.21 -2.23 16.41
C THR A 149 28.22 -2.26 17.56
N GLU A 150 29.22 -1.43 17.51
CA GLU A 150 30.19 -1.29 18.61
C GLU A 150 29.51 -0.78 19.91
N ASP A 151 28.43 0.02 19.76
CA ASP A 151 27.74 0.71 20.86
C ASP A 151 26.48 -0.02 21.37
N GLY A 152 26.17 -1.20 20.86
CA GLY A 152 24.97 -1.98 21.16
C GLY A 152 24.20 -2.38 19.91
N TYR A 153 23.02 -2.95 20.07
CA TYR A 153 22.17 -3.33 18.93
C TYR A 153 21.32 -2.15 18.45
N VAL A 154 21.23 -1.96 17.14
CA VAL A 154 20.14 -1.23 16.51
C VAL A 154 19.07 -2.25 16.13
N VAL A 155 17.87 -2.09 16.68
CA VAL A 155 16.78 -3.05 16.55
C VAL A 155 15.62 -2.43 15.79
N TYR A 156 15.10 -3.16 14.79
CA TYR A 156 13.84 -2.89 14.14
C TYR A 156 12.81 -3.92 14.58
N SER A 157 11.73 -3.49 15.24
CA SER A 157 10.75 -4.41 15.80
C SER A 157 9.87 -5.08 14.76
N SER A 158 9.75 -4.51 13.55
CA SER A 158 8.69 -4.85 12.61
C SER A 158 7.29 -4.56 13.20
N GLU A 159 6.23 -5.09 12.60
CA GLU A 159 4.89 -5.10 13.18
C GLU A 159 4.78 -6.20 14.22
N PHE A 160 4.03 -5.95 15.29
CA PHE A 160 3.82 -6.98 16.31
C PHE A 160 2.57 -6.73 17.16
N ILE A 161 2.06 -7.80 17.72
CA ILE A 161 1.20 -7.78 18.91
C ILE A 161 1.75 -8.77 19.93
N VAL A 162 1.36 -8.62 21.18
CA VAL A 162 1.70 -9.57 22.23
C VAL A 162 0.49 -10.43 22.57
N ASP A 163 0.56 -11.71 22.21
CA ASP A 163 -0.48 -12.69 22.52
C ASP A 163 0.14 -13.95 23.12
N TYR A 164 -0.24 -14.27 24.35
CA TYR A 164 0.26 -15.44 25.08
C TYR A 164 -0.48 -16.73 24.77
N ASP A 165 -1.70 -16.64 24.18
CA ASP A 165 -2.56 -17.78 23.95
C ASP A 165 -2.37 -18.41 22.56
N THR A 166 -1.52 -17.82 21.72
CA THR A 166 -1.25 -18.34 20.38
C THR A 166 -0.57 -19.70 20.44
N LYS A 167 -1.29 -20.73 19.93
CA LYS A 167 -0.79 -22.11 19.88
C LYS A 167 0.09 -22.37 18.66
N ASN A 168 -0.17 -21.69 17.55
CA ASN A 168 0.57 -21.88 16.31
C ASN A 168 1.94 -21.25 16.39
N ALA A 169 3.00 -22.07 16.29
CA ALA A 169 4.38 -21.64 16.41
C ALA A 169 4.80 -20.60 15.37
N ALA A 170 4.18 -20.59 14.19
CA ALA A 170 4.49 -19.62 13.13
C ALA A 170 4.02 -18.19 13.44
N PHE A 171 3.17 -18.02 14.47
CA PHE A 171 2.67 -16.72 14.92
C PHE A 171 3.16 -16.33 16.33
N LYS A 172 3.99 -17.14 16.99
CA LYS A 172 4.42 -16.84 18.36
C LYS A 172 5.28 -15.58 18.44
N PHE A 173 4.99 -14.72 19.43
CA PHE A 173 5.85 -13.64 19.84
C PHE A 173 7.03 -14.16 20.69
N ASP A 174 8.26 -13.76 20.37
CA ASP A 174 9.48 -14.32 20.96
C ASP A 174 10.04 -13.47 22.10
N ILE A 175 9.38 -13.53 23.25
CA ILE A 175 9.76 -12.77 24.45
C ILE A 175 11.19 -13.08 24.89
N THR A 176 11.65 -14.33 24.77
CA THR A 176 12.95 -14.75 25.25
C THR A 176 14.07 -14.03 24.51
N ASN A 177 14.10 -14.13 23.17
CA ASN A 177 15.14 -13.45 22.38
C ASN A 177 15.06 -11.92 22.48
N ILE A 178 13.85 -11.35 22.64
CA ILE A 178 13.64 -9.92 22.89
C ILE A 178 14.29 -9.49 24.22
N THR A 179 14.07 -10.27 25.29
CA THR A 179 14.65 -10.01 26.61
C THR A 179 16.18 -10.16 26.61
N ASP A 180 16.68 -11.16 25.91
CA ASP A 180 18.13 -11.38 25.77
C ASP A 180 18.81 -10.20 25.06
N LEU A 181 18.21 -9.69 23.97
CA LEU A 181 18.69 -8.49 23.29
C LEU A 181 18.71 -7.27 24.22
N GLY A 182 17.63 -7.06 25.00
CA GLY A 182 17.57 -5.99 25.99
C GLY A 182 18.65 -6.10 27.07
N SER A 183 19.02 -7.32 27.46
CA SER A 183 20.06 -7.59 28.46
C SER A 183 21.47 -7.35 27.90
N GLU A 184 21.68 -7.58 26.60
CA GLU A 184 22.96 -7.35 25.92
C GLU A 184 23.19 -5.89 25.51
N GLY A 185 22.16 -5.06 25.56
CA GLY A 185 22.21 -3.62 25.31
C GLY A 185 21.72 -3.20 23.92
N VAL A 186 20.62 -2.45 23.91
CA VAL A 186 20.02 -1.87 22.70
C VAL A 186 20.37 -0.39 22.62
N LEU A 187 21.10 -0.01 21.57
CA LEU A 187 21.46 1.37 21.28
C LEU A 187 20.23 2.16 20.80
N ALA A 188 19.51 1.62 19.82
CA ALA A 188 18.31 2.25 19.28
C ALA A 188 17.25 1.18 18.96
N LEU A 189 15.98 1.48 19.27
CA LEU A 189 14.83 0.66 18.92
C LEU A 189 13.91 1.44 17.98
N LEU A 190 13.83 0.97 16.73
CA LEU A 190 12.85 1.42 15.74
C LEU A 190 11.58 0.60 15.94
N SER A 191 10.47 1.22 16.33
CA SER A 191 9.23 0.53 16.67
C SER A 191 8.03 1.12 15.95
N GLU A 192 7.14 0.25 15.44
CA GLU A 192 5.92 0.66 14.73
C GLU A 192 5.04 1.60 15.55
N SER A 193 4.22 2.42 14.87
CA SER A 193 3.37 3.42 15.52
C SER A 193 1.89 3.30 15.19
N VAL A 194 1.48 2.43 14.27
CA VAL A 194 0.09 2.35 13.74
C VAL A 194 -0.95 2.22 14.86
N GLY A 195 -0.70 1.35 15.85
CA GLY A 195 -1.62 1.13 16.98
C GLY A 195 -1.38 2.03 18.20
N SER A 196 -0.47 3.00 18.16
CA SER A 196 -0.03 3.81 19.30
C SER A 196 -1.11 4.67 19.97
N THR A 197 -2.23 4.88 19.28
CA THR A 197 -3.40 5.62 19.81
C THR A 197 -4.45 4.71 20.45
N ARG A 198 -4.29 3.38 20.36
CA ARG A 198 -5.24 2.41 20.93
C ARG A 198 -4.86 2.08 22.36
N ALA A 199 -5.83 2.27 23.28
CA ALA A 199 -5.64 1.93 24.70
C ALA A 199 -5.59 0.41 24.91
N GLY A 200 -4.86 -0.01 25.96
CA GLY A 200 -4.75 -1.41 26.35
C GLY A 200 -3.85 -2.23 25.45
N ASN A 201 -4.13 -3.53 25.35
CA ASN A 201 -3.41 -4.51 24.55
C ASN A 201 -4.18 -4.80 23.24
N SER A 202 -3.48 -5.24 22.21
CA SER A 202 -4.11 -5.71 20.98
C SER A 202 -4.76 -7.09 21.15
N SER A 203 -4.17 -7.99 21.95
CA SER A 203 -4.78 -9.25 22.32
C SER A 203 -5.66 -9.08 23.57
N PRO A 204 -6.87 -9.70 23.65
CA PRO A 204 -7.49 -10.62 22.66
C PRO A 204 -8.31 -9.93 21.57
N HIS A 205 -8.36 -8.60 21.53
CA HIS A 205 -9.25 -7.82 20.65
C HIS A 205 -8.97 -7.97 19.13
N HIS A 206 -7.82 -8.55 18.75
CA HIS A 206 -7.53 -8.90 17.35
C HIS A 206 -8.33 -10.10 16.85
N ARG A 207 -8.92 -10.92 17.76
CA ARG A 207 -9.70 -12.11 17.42
C ARG A 207 -11.16 -11.74 17.15
N ILE A 208 -11.74 -12.44 16.18
CA ILE A 208 -13.16 -12.25 15.82
C ILE A 208 -14.03 -13.40 16.27
N THR A 209 -13.46 -14.50 16.75
CA THR A 209 -14.18 -15.73 17.12
C THR A 209 -15.41 -15.44 17.98
N GLU A 210 -15.25 -14.72 19.10
CA GLU A 210 -16.36 -14.41 20.02
C GLU A 210 -17.50 -13.60 19.36
N GLN A 211 -17.18 -12.80 18.35
CA GLN A 211 -18.16 -11.95 17.66
C GLN A 211 -18.95 -12.73 16.61
N ILE A 212 -18.35 -13.76 15.99
CA ILE A 212 -18.95 -14.47 14.86
C ILE A 212 -19.44 -15.87 15.20
N GLU A 213 -19.01 -16.46 16.32
CA GLU A 213 -19.28 -17.87 16.66
C GLU A 213 -20.77 -18.17 16.73
N GLN A 214 -21.59 -17.30 17.33
CA GLN A 214 -23.05 -17.49 17.39
C GLN A 214 -23.69 -17.62 16.00
N TYR A 215 -23.14 -16.98 14.96
CA TYR A 215 -23.66 -17.11 13.61
C TYR A 215 -23.37 -18.49 13.00
N PHE A 216 -22.27 -19.14 13.41
CA PHE A 216 -21.96 -20.51 13.03
C PHE A 216 -22.88 -21.50 13.72
N GLU A 217 -23.28 -21.22 14.96
CA GLU A 217 -24.16 -22.06 15.75
C GLU A 217 -25.61 -21.96 15.27
N ASP A 218 -26.11 -20.75 15.01
CA ASP A 218 -27.51 -20.44 14.71
C ASP A 218 -27.95 -20.80 13.29
N THR A 219 -27.03 -20.96 12.33
CA THR A 219 -27.42 -21.14 10.93
C THR A 219 -26.94 -22.45 10.34
N GLN A 220 -27.81 -23.14 9.60
CA GLN A 220 -27.48 -24.29 8.76
C GLN A 220 -27.33 -23.89 7.27
N ASN A 221 -27.71 -22.66 6.91
CA ASN A 221 -27.66 -22.17 5.56
C ASN A 221 -26.22 -21.77 5.15
N ARG A 222 -26.07 -21.25 3.96
CA ARG A 222 -24.79 -20.76 3.47
C ARG A 222 -24.32 -19.56 4.29
N MET A 223 -23.00 -19.47 4.48
CA MET A 223 -22.33 -18.32 5.07
C MET A 223 -21.28 -17.79 4.11
N PHE A 224 -21.18 -16.48 4.04
CA PHE A 224 -20.12 -15.77 3.32
C PHE A 224 -19.35 -14.94 4.34
N ILE A 225 -18.03 -15.04 4.32
CA ILE A 225 -17.19 -14.25 5.21
C ILE A 225 -16.07 -13.60 4.43
N THR A 226 -15.90 -12.29 4.61
CA THR A 226 -14.81 -11.57 3.98
C THR A 226 -13.57 -11.58 4.85
N VAL A 227 -12.39 -11.62 4.23
CA VAL A 227 -11.11 -11.52 4.90
C VAL A 227 -10.05 -10.99 3.94
N PHE A 228 -9.12 -10.14 4.42
CA PHE A 228 -7.94 -9.78 3.63
C PHE A 228 -7.09 -11.03 3.39
N ASN A 229 -6.66 -11.26 2.15
CA ASN A 229 -5.93 -12.48 1.76
C ASN A 229 -4.61 -12.66 2.53
N GLN A 230 -3.96 -11.58 2.96
CA GLN A 230 -2.74 -11.61 3.76
C GLN A 230 -3.00 -11.74 5.28
N ASN A 231 -4.24 -11.64 5.75
CA ASN A 231 -4.57 -11.90 7.15
C ASN A 231 -4.79 -13.40 7.39
N LEU A 232 -3.70 -14.16 7.30
CA LEU A 232 -3.73 -15.63 7.44
C LEU A 232 -4.12 -16.08 8.85
N TYR A 233 -3.81 -15.29 9.87
CA TYR A 233 -4.27 -15.57 11.24
C TYR A 233 -5.80 -15.64 11.31
N ARG A 234 -6.47 -14.63 10.74
CA ARG A 234 -7.94 -14.58 10.69
C ARG A 234 -8.53 -15.66 9.79
N VAL A 235 -7.88 -15.99 8.67
CA VAL A 235 -8.28 -17.12 7.81
C VAL A 235 -8.27 -18.44 8.60
N ILE A 236 -7.22 -18.68 9.38
CA ILE A 236 -7.12 -19.88 10.23
C ILE A 236 -8.23 -19.90 11.28
N GLU A 237 -8.46 -18.78 11.98
CA GLU A 237 -9.52 -18.61 12.97
C GLU A 237 -10.91 -18.97 12.38
N ILE A 238 -11.20 -18.48 11.17
CA ILE A 238 -12.45 -18.78 10.45
C ILE A 238 -12.55 -20.26 10.07
N ILE A 239 -11.47 -20.88 9.60
CA ILE A 239 -11.44 -22.30 9.22
C ILE A 239 -11.57 -23.19 10.46
N GLU A 240 -10.99 -22.80 11.60
CA GLU A 240 -11.16 -23.53 12.87
C GLU A 240 -12.60 -23.50 13.35
N LEU A 241 -13.32 -22.36 13.23
CA LEU A 241 -14.76 -22.29 13.50
C LEU A 241 -15.56 -23.14 12.53
N ALA A 242 -15.27 -23.10 11.22
CA ALA A 242 -15.92 -23.96 10.25
C ALA A 242 -15.72 -25.44 10.59
N THR A 243 -14.55 -25.83 11.05
CA THR A 243 -14.25 -27.18 11.51
C THR A 243 -15.07 -27.56 12.75
N LYS A 244 -15.14 -26.66 13.74
CA LYS A 244 -15.92 -26.88 14.98
C LYS A 244 -17.41 -27.15 14.70
N TYR A 245 -17.97 -26.43 13.72
CA TYR A 245 -19.38 -26.53 13.34
C TYR A 245 -19.66 -27.44 12.13
N ASN A 246 -18.68 -28.26 11.71
CA ASN A 246 -18.77 -29.18 10.57
C ASN A 246 -19.25 -28.53 9.26
N ARG A 247 -18.83 -27.26 9.01
CA ARG A 247 -19.12 -26.54 7.77
C ARG A 247 -18.07 -26.83 6.73
N LYS A 248 -18.49 -27.18 5.52
CA LYS A 248 -17.57 -27.22 4.38
C LYS A 248 -17.11 -25.81 4.04
N VAL A 249 -15.87 -25.69 3.55
CA VAL A 249 -15.25 -24.39 3.21
C VAL A 249 -14.93 -24.34 1.72
N VAL A 250 -15.23 -23.21 1.09
CA VAL A 250 -14.84 -22.90 -0.30
C VAL A 250 -14.00 -21.64 -0.31
N ILE A 251 -12.85 -21.69 -0.99
CA ILE A 251 -11.97 -20.55 -1.25
C ILE A 251 -11.90 -20.35 -2.77
N PHE A 252 -12.45 -19.25 -3.28
CA PHE A 252 -12.42 -18.95 -4.71
C PHE A 252 -11.14 -18.21 -5.13
N ASP A 253 -10.55 -17.46 -4.22
CA ASP A 253 -9.40 -16.61 -4.52
C ASP A 253 -8.11 -17.44 -4.67
N GLU A 254 -7.49 -17.39 -5.85
CA GLU A 254 -6.30 -18.19 -6.16
C GLU A 254 -5.06 -17.73 -5.38
N GLU A 255 -4.98 -16.47 -4.99
CA GLU A 255 -3.88 -15.96 -4.16
C GLU A 255 -3.98 -16.54 -2.75
N LEU A 256 -5.17 -16.48 -2.12
CA LEU A 256 -5.40 -17.08 -0.81
C LEU A 256 -5.14 -18.59 -0.83
N LYS A 257 -5.60 -19.31 -1.87
CA LYS A 257 -5.28 -20.73 -2.03
C LYS A 257 -3.78 -20.99 -2.09
N SER A 258 -3.04 -20.18 -2.85
CA SER A 258 -1.59 -20.29 -2.94
C SER A 258 -0.92 -20.07 -1.59
N LEU A 259 -1.37 -19.06 -0.82
CA LEU A 259 -0.87 -18.79 0.52
C LEU A 259 -1.17 -19.95 1.49
N MET A 260 -2.38 -20.49 1.47
CA MET A 260 -2.73 -21.65 2.30
C MET A 260 -1.95 -22.92 1.92
N ALA A 261 -1.69 -23.13 0.62
CA ALA A 261 -0.84 -24.23 0.15
C ALA A 261 0.63 -24.04 0.61
N ASP A 262 1.14 -22.81 0.63
CA ASP A 262 2.49 -22.54 1.14
C ASP A 262 2.57 -22.74 2.66
N MET A 263 1.54 -22.31 3.42
CA MET A 263 1.42 -22.60 4.85
C MET A 263 1.47 -24.11 5.12
N ALA A 264 0.77 -24.90 4.31
CA ALA A 264 0.77 -26.35 4.41
C ALA A 264 2.15 -26.98 4.08
N LYS A 265 2.82 -26.52 3.01
CA LYS A 265 4.18 -26.98 2.64
C LYS A 265 5.21 -26.71 3.73
N LEU A 266 5.06 -25.59 4.44
CA LEU A 266 5.95 -25.20 5.54
C LEU A 266 5.58 -25.87 6.87
N GLY A 267 4.47 -26.60 6.91
CA GLY A 267 3.95 -27.22 8.15
C GLY A 267 3.39 -26.24 9.17
N TYR A 268 3.02 -25.02 8.72
CA TYR A 268 2.48 -23.98 9.60
C TYR A 268 0.99 -24.17 9.86
N TYR A 269 0.24 -24.58 8.84
CA TYR A 269 -1.18 -24.90 8.97
C TYR A 269 -1.65 -25.79 7.83
N HIS A 270 -2.54 -26.73 8.14
CA HIS A 270 -3.21 -27.58 7.17
C HIS A 270 -4.73 -27.45 7.34
N ILE A 271 -5.43 -27.20 6.24
CA ILE A 271 -6.90 -27.31 6.24
C ILE A 271 -7.26 -28.77 6.54
N PRO A 272 -8.17 -29.06 7.50
CA PRO A 272 -8.54 -30.42 7.85
C PRO A 272 -9.01 -31.21 6.61
N PRO A 273 -8.59 -32.48 6.46
CA PRO A 273 -8.98 -33.30 5.33
C PRO A 273 -10.52 -33.41 5.18
N GLY A 274 -11.00 -33.22 3.95
CA GLY A 274 -12.42 -33.29 3.63
C GLY A 274 -13.24 -32.08 4.05
N LEU A 275 -12.64 -31.04 4.63
CA LEU A 275 -13.34 -29.79 4.93
C LEU A 275 -13.49 -28.91 3.68
N GLU A 276 -12.45 -28.81 2.87
CA GLU A 276 -12.42 -27.96 1.69
C GLU A 276 -13.22 -28.58 0.53
N VAL A 277 -14.02 -27.77 -0.13
CA VAL A 277 -14.73 -28.07 -1.38
C VAL A 277 -14.05 -27.30 -2.51
N ALA A 278 -13.73 -27.98 -3.60
CA ALA A 278 -13.15 -27.34 -4.77
C ALA A 278 -14.15 -26.32 -5.36
N PRO A 279 -13.71 -25.13 -5.82
CA PRO A 279 -14.60 -24.14 -6.44
C PRO A 279 -15.40 -24.64 -7.63
N SER A 280 -14.88 -25.64 -8.36
CA SER A 280 -15.59 -26.30 -9.47
C SER A 280 -16.75 -27.20 -9.03
N ALA A 281 -16.73 -27.63 -7.76
CA ALA A 281 -17.80 -28.46 -7.18
C ALA A 281 -18.84 -27.62 -6.40
N PHE A 282 -18.62 -26.32 -6.25
CA PHE A 282 -19.58 -25.42 -5.60
C PHE A 282 -20.87 -25.29 -6.42
N SER A 283 -22.00 -25.39 -5.74
CA SER A 283 -23.33 -25.09 -6.27
C SER A 283 -24.06 -24.15 -5.33
N ASN A 284 -24.87 -23.25 -5.90
CA ASN A 284 -25.71 -22.35 -5.11
C ASN A 284 -26.72 -23.11 -4.22
N ASP A 285 -27.05 -24.37 -4.53
CA ASP A 285 -27.99 -25.20 -3.73
C ASP A 285 -27.34 -25.91 -2.55
N MET A 286 -26.05 -25.78 -2.35
CA MET A 286 -25.35 -26.32 -1.19
C MET A 286 -25.81 -25.61 0.09
N GLU A 287 -26.06 -26.38 1.14
CA GLU A 287 -26.28 -25.89 2.50
C GLU A 287 -25.08 -26.21 3.39
N ASN A 288 -25.06 -25.65 4.58
CA ASN A 288 -23.99 -25.85 5.57
C ASN A 288 -22.56 -25.61 5.00
N ILE A 289 -22.43 -24.61 4.17
CA ILE A 289 -21.17 -24.24 3.52
C ILE A 289 -20.74 -22.82 3.91
N LEU A 290 -19.43 -22.63 4.06
CA LEU A 290 -18.78 -21.35 4.27
C LEU A 290 -18.01 -20.97 3.03
N VAL A 291 -18.34 -19.84 2.44
CA VAL A 291 -17.60 -19.23 1.33
C VAL A 291 -16.69 -18.13 1.88
N ILE A 292 -15.38 -18.31 1.76
CA ILE A 292 -14.41 -17.29 2.11
C ILE A 292 -14.19 -16.39 0.89
N VAL A 293 -14.56 -15.11 1.03
CA VAL A 293 -14.38 -14.07 0.03
C VAL A 293 -13.18 -13.24 0.42
N SER A 294 -12.09 -13.36 -0.32
CA SER A 294 -10.84 -12.67 0.01
C SER A 294 -10.39 -11.72 -1.10
N GLY A 295 -9.46 -10.85 -0.76
CA GLY A 295 -8.86 -9.87 -1.67
C GLY A 295 -8.08 -8.82 -0.90
N THR A 296 -7.78 -7.71 -1.58
CA THR A 296 -7.09 -6.53 -1.01
C THR A 296 -7.94 -5.28 -1.21
N GLY A 297 -7.94 -4.36 -0.25
CA GLY A 297 -8.60 -3.06 -0.32
C GLY A 297 -10.00 -3.11 -0.94
N LYS A 298 -10.25 -2.26 -1.92
CA LYS A 298 -11.54 -2.13 -2.64
C LYS A 298 -12.00 -3.41 -3.35
N SER A 299 -11.10 -4.34 -3.64
CA SER A 299 -11.42 -5.54 -4.42
C SER A 299 -12.42 -6.46 -3.70
N ILE A 300 -12.33 -6.54 -2.37
CA ILE A 300 -13.26 -7.35 -1.55
C ILE A 300 -14.69 -6.80 -1.66
N PHE A 301 -14.86 -5.49 -1.47
CA PHE A 301 -16.17 -4.84 -1.51
C PHE A 301 -16.81 -4.98 -2.89
N ARG A 302 -16.02 -4.83 -3.97
CA ARG A 302 -16.49 -5.05 -5.34
C ARG A 302 -16.92 -6.49 -5.58
N LYS A 303 -16.22 -7.50 -5.02
CA LYS A 303 -16.61 -8.91 -5.14
C LYS A 303 -17.96 -9.15 -4.48
N ILE A 304 -18.17 -8.65 -3.26
CA ILE A 304 -19.44 -8.77 -2.55
C ILE A 304 -20.56 -7.98 -3.26
N HIS A 305 -20.30 -6.75 -3.67
CA HIS A 305 -21.24 -5.95 -4.45
C HIS A 305 -21.75 -6.72 -5.68
N LYS A 306 -20.85 -7.32 -6.47
CA LYS A 306 -21.23 -8.13 -7.64
C LYS A 306 -22.06 -9.37 -7.27
N MET A 307 -21.87 -9.94 -6.08
CA MET A 307 -22.71 -11.05 -5.59
C MET A 307 -24.11 -10.56 -5.22
N ALA A 308 -24.21 -9.38 -4.58
CA ALA A 308 -25.47 -8.78 -4.20
C ALA A 308 -26.27 -8.26 -5.41
N THR A 309 -25.60 -7.69 -6.41
CA THR A 309 -26.24 -7.16 -7.63
C THR A 309 -26.48 -8.21 -8.71
N LYS A 310 -26.19 -9.49 -8.44
CA LYS A 310 -26.33 -10.63 -9.38
C LYS A 310 -25.43 -10.50 -10.62
N GLU A 311 -24.36 -9.75 -10.52
CA GLU A 311 -23.33 -9.60 -11.56
C GLU A 311 -22.21 -10.66 -11.45
N ASN A 312 -22.30 -11.55 -10.46
CA ASN A 312 -21.33 -12.63 -10.28
C ASN A 312 -21.82 -13.90 -11.00
N ASP A 313 -21.00 -14.43 -11.90
CA ASP A 313 -21.36 -15.59 -12.74
C ASP A 313 -21.54 -16.91 -11.98
N ARG A 314 -21.07 -17.00 -10.73
CA ARG A 314 -21.02 -18.25 -9.94
C ARG A 314 -21.85 -18.21 -8.67
N ILE A 315 -21.94 -17.05 -8.04
CA ILE A 315 -22.54 -16.88 -6.72
C ILE A 315 -23.67 -15.86 -6.81
N GLU A 316 -24.86 -16.29 -6.44
CA GLU A 316 -26.03 -15.44 -6.24
C GLU A 316 -26.42 -15.48 -4.78
N LEU A 317 -26.52 -14.34 -4.11
CA LEU A 317 -26.97 -14.24 -2.72
C LEU A 317 -28.47 -14.52 -2.61
N ARG A 318 -28.87 -15.07 -1.47
CA ARG A 318 -30.26 -15.44 -1.17
C ARG A 318 -30.68 -14.86 0.18
N PRO A 319 -31.99 -14.64 0.40
CA PRO A 319 -32.52 -14.17 1.69
C PRO A 319 -32.26 -15.11 2.89
N THR A 320 -31.77 -16.32 2.63
CA THR A 320 -31.39 -17.28 3.68
C THR A 320 -29.91 -17.23 4.06
N ASP A 321 -29.10 -16.48 3.30
CA ASP A 321 -27.66 -16.41 3.50
C ASP A 321 -27.29 -15.52 4.68
N THR A 322 -26.19 -15.87 5.34
CA THR A 322 -25.53 -15.02 6.33
C THR A 322 -24.24 -14.47 5.73
N VAL A 323 -24.06 -13.16 5.75
CA VAL A 323 -22.86 -12.49 5.24
C VAL A 323 -22.16 -11.76 6.39
N ILE A 324 -20.89 -12.09 6.60
CA ILE A 324 -20.04 -11.49 7.65
C ILE A 324 -18.91 -10.73 6.97
N ILE A 325 -18.86 -9.41 7.17
CA ILE A 325 -17.78 -8.56 6.69
C ILE A 325 -16.72 -8.47 7.80
N ALA A 326 -15.68 -9.33 7.69
CA ALA A 326 -14.57 -9.38 8.63
C ALA A 326 -13.30 -8.69 8.09
N SER A 327 -13.44 -7.96 6.98
CA SER A 327 -12.44 -7.08 6.39
C SER A 327 -12.98 -5.65 6.41
N PRO A 328 -12.84 -4.90 7.53
CA PRO A 328 -13.35 -3.54 7.64
C PRO A 328 -12.66 -2.61 6.63
N ALA A 329 -13.31 -1.48 6.31
CA ALA A 329 -12.74 -0.49 5.42
C ALA A 329 -11.33 -0.07 5.88
N VAL A 330 -10.44 0.03 4.91
CA VAL A 330 -9.16 0.71 5.07
C VAL A 330 -9.30 2.14 4.54
N PRO A 331 -8.44 3.09 4.98
CA PRO A 331 -8.52 4.48 4.54
C PRO A 331 -8.71 4.62 3.02
N GLY A 332 -9.71 5.41 2.61
CA GLY A 332 -10.09 5.63 1.21
C GLY A 332 -11.00 4.57 0.58
N THR A 333 -11.52 3.61 1.35
CA THR A 333 -12.46 2.58 0.86
C THR A 333 -13.84 2.62 1.53
N GLU A 334 -14.10 3.60 2.38
CA GLU A 334 -15.31 3.72 3.20
C GLU A 334 -16.58 3.86 2.35
N ARG A 335 -16.47 4.54 1.21
CA ARG A 335 -17.59 4.72 0.28
C ARG A 335 -18.02 3.40 -0.37
N GLU A 336 -17.04 2.62 -0.79
CA GLU A 336 -17.27 1.29 -1.38
C GLU A 336 -17.85 0.32 -0.35
N GLU A 337 -17.37 0.37 0.91
CA GLU A 337 -17.93 -0.41 2.01
C GLU A 337 -19.40 -0.06 2.24
N ALA A 338 -19.73 1.22 2.41
CA ALA A 338 -21.11 1.68 2.65
C ALA A 338 -22.06 1.31 1.50
N SER A 339 -21.61 1.46 0.23
CA SER A 339 -22.43 1.07 -0.92
C SER A 339 -22.68 -0.43 -0.96
N MET A 340 -21.65 -1.23 -0.69
CA MET A 340 -21.75 -2.70 -0.61
C MET A 340 -22.70 -3.13 0.53
N GLU A 341 -22.62 -2.48 1.69
CA GLU A 341 -23.47 -2.76 2.83
C GLU A 341 -24.95 -2.56 2.50
N ASP A 342 -25.31 -1.44 1.86
CA ASP A 342 -26.68 -1.16 1.40
C ASP A 342 -27.21 -2.25 0.46
N ASP A 343 -26.38 -2.76 -0.44
CA ASP A 343 -26.78 -3.83 -1.37
C ASP A 343 -26.95 -5.17 -0.66
N LEU A 344 -26.11 -5.46 0.33
CA LEU A 344 -26.23 -6.68 1.14
C LEU A 344 -27.55 -6.73 1.92
N TYR A 345 -28.00 -5.63 2.51
CA TYR A 345 -29.27 -5.59 3.25
C TYR A 345 -30.51 -5.79 2.38
N LYS A 346 -30.38 -5.64 1.03
CA LYS A 346 -31.49 -5.94 0.09
C LYS A 346 -31.60 -7.44 -0.22
N GLU A 347 -30.47 -8.18 -0.23
CA GLU A 347 -30.42 -9.53 -0.79
C GLU A 347 -30.14 -10.62 0.26
N ALA A 348 -29.36 -10.33 1.30
CA ALA A 348 -28.99 -11.30 2.33
C ALA A 348 -29.96 -11.30 3.51
N GLY A 349 -30.16 -12.47 4.14
CA GLY A 349 -31.05 -12.61 5.30
C GLY A 349 -30.43 -12.07 6.60
N ARG A 350 -29.14 -12.21 6.77
CA ARG A 350 -28.39 -11.72 7.94
C ARG A 350 -27.07 -11.10 7.49
N VAL A 351 -26.80 -9.89 7.93
CA VAL A 351 -25.54 -9.17 7.67
C VAL A 351 -24.89 -8.81 9.00
N LEU A 352 -23.60 -9.10 9.14
CA LEU A 352 -22.78 -8.67 10.27
C LEU A 352 -21.56 -7.90 9.74
N MET A 353 -21.46 -6.65 10.14
CA MET A 353 -20.27 -5.82 9.93
C MET A 353 -19.39 -5.90 11.17
N ILE A 354 -18.15 -6.35 11.02
CA ILE A 354 -17.17 -6.35 12.12
C ILE A 354 -16.58 -4.94 12.26
N ASP A 355 -16.88 -4.30 13.37
CA ASP A 355 -16.36 -2.97 13.69
C ASP A 355 -14.86 -3.04 14.04
N SER A 356 -14.05 -2.25 13.33
CA SER A 356 -12.59 -2.14 13.57
C SER A 356 -12.23 -1.68 14.99
N ARG A 357 -13.18 -1.05 15.72
CA ARG A 357 -13.02 -0.70 17.13
C ARG A 357 -13.17 -1.89 18.08
N ARG A 358 -13.75 -2.99 17.61
CA ARG A 358 -13.96 -4.23 18.38
C ARG A 358 -13.05 -5.36 17.92
N ALA A 359 -12.66 -5.37 16.64
CA ALA A 359 -11.69 -6.32 16.09
C ALA A 359 -10.46 -5.55 15.63
N TYR A 360 -9.48 -5.42 16.50
CA TYR A 360 -8.26 -4.65 16.23
C TYR A 360 -7.47 -5.25 15.06
N SER A 361 -6.82 -4.38 14.29
CA SER A 361 -5.73 -4.80 13.41
C SER A 361 -4.56 -5.32 14.25
N MET A 362 -3.75 -6.22 13.70
CA MET A 362 -2.65 -6.84 14.42
C MET A 362 -1.39 -5.96 14.43
N HIS A 363 -1.57 -4.72 14.93
CA HIS A 363 -0.51 -3.75 15.24
C HIS A 363 -0.48 -3.50 16.75
N ALA A 364 0.70 -3.18 17.28
CA ALA A 364 0.94 -2.96 18.69
C ALA A 364 0.09 -1.80 19.25
N SER A 365 -0.73 -2.07 20.26
CA SER A 365 -1.42 -1.05 21.05
C SER A 365 -0.50 -0.49 22.14
N ILE A 366 -0.97 0.48 22.93
CA ILE A 366 -0.16 1.20 23.92
C ILE A 366 0.58 0.24 24.86
N GLU A 367 -0.08 -0.79 25.40
CA GLU A 367 0.55 -1.69 26.36
C GLU A 367 1.51 -2.68 25.68
N ASP A 368 1.27 -3.06 24.42
CA ASP A 368 2.22 -3.87 23.64
C ASP A 368 3.51 -3.07 23.38
N LEU A 369 3.38 -1.78 23.00
CA LEU A 369 4.53 -0.88 22.81
C LEU A 369 5.32 -0.66 24.11
N LYS A 370 4.63 -0.42 25.22
CA LYS A 370 5.28 -0.32 26.55
C LYS A 370 6.05 -1.59 26.88
N MET A 371 5.48 -2.77 26.62
CA MET A 371 6.16 -4.02 26.85
C MET A 371 7.44 -4.13 26.01
N MET A 372 7.41 -3.81 24.73
CA MET A 372 8.58 -3.84 23.87
C MET A 372 9.67 -2.89 24.40
N ILE A 373 9.32 -1.66 24.74
CA ILE A 373 10.24 -0.68 25.32
C ILE A 373 10.83 -1.21 26.64
N TYR A 374 9.99 -1.78 27.52
CA TYR A 374 10.41 -2.30 28.82
C TYR A 374 11.38 -3.48 28.70
N LEU A 375 11.13 -4.40 27.76
CA LEU A 375 11.98 -5.57 27.55
C LEU A 375 13.31 -5.20 26.87
N MET A 376 13.26 -4.34 25.85
CA MET A 376 14.45 -3.94 25.07
C MET A 376 15.31 -2.88 25.77
N LYS A 377 14.74 -2.04 26.62
CA LYS A 377 15.43 -0.95 27.35
C LYS A 377 16.36 -0.12 26.46
N PRO A 378 15.91 0.39 25.31
CA PRO A 378 16.79 1.05 24.37
C PRO A 378 17.37 2.34 24.94
N LYS A 379 18.61 2.67 24.56
CA LYS A 379 19.20 3.98 24.88
C LYS A 379 18.48 5.11 24.11
N TYR A 380 18.09 4.85 22.88
CA TYR A 380 17.28 5.74 22.03
C TYR A 380 16.05 5.02 21.51
N TYR A 381 14.92 5.70 21.57
CA TYR A 381 13.64 5.19 21.03
C TYR A 381 13.27 5.95 19.76
N VAL A 382 12.94 5.23 18.69
CA VAL A 382 12.69 5.76 17.36
C VAL A 382 11.32 5.27 16.88
N PRO A 383 10.23 6.05 17.07
CA PRO A 383 8.94 5.76 16.45
C PRO A 383 9.08 5.75 14.92
N VAL A 384 8.61 4.66 14.30
CA VAL A 384 8.56 4.51 12.84
C VAL A 384 7.22 3.95 12.42
N LYS A 385 6.95 3.90 11.11
CA LYS A 385 5.73 3.33 10.52
C LYS A 385 4.44 3.95 11.05
N GLY A 386 3.87 4.83 10.27
CA GLY A 386 2.59 5.47 10.52
C GLY A 386 2.58 6.97 10.26
N GLU A 387 1.41 7.54 10.34
CA GLU A 387 1.16 8.97 10.19
C GLU A 387 1.81 9.76 11.35
N TYR A 388 2.09 11.04 11.16
CA TYR A 388 2.77 11.89 12.15
C TYR A 388 2.10 11.86 13.53
N ARG A 389 0.75 11.89 13.57
CA ARG A 389 -0.01 11.79 14.83
C ARG A 389 0.27 10.49 15.59
N GLN A 390 0.52 9.39 14.87
CA GLN A 390 0.83 8.08 15.46
C GLN A 390 2.29 8.03 15.94
N LEU A 391 3.23 8.63 15.19
CA LEU A 391 4.62 8.76 15.61
C LEU A 391 4.72 9.56 16.91
N ILE A 392 4.01 10.68 17.02
CA ILE A 392 3.96 11.50 18.25
C ILE A 392 3.29 10.75 19.40
N ALA A 393 2.19 10.05 19.14
CA ALA A 393 1.54 9.24 20.18
C ALA A 393 2.49 8.16 20.72
N ASN A 394 3.24 7.49 19.84
CA ASN A 394 4.25 6.50 20.22
C ASN A 394 5.43 7.12 21.00
N ALA A 395 5.92 8.28 20.58
CA ALA A 395 6.93 9.04 21.31
C ALA A 395 6.47 9.38 22.74
N ASN A 396 5.20 9.80 22.90
CA ASN A 396 4.60 10.11 24.18
C ASN A 396 4.48 8.87 25.10
N ILE A 397 4.32 7.66 24.55
CA ILE A 397 4.36 6.43 25.34
C ILE A 397 5.74 6.31 26.03
N ALA A 398 6.83 6.49 25.31
CA ALA A 398 8.17 6.43 25.87
C ALA A 398 8.42 7.56 26.91
N LEU A 399 7.96 8.79 26.64
CA LEU A 399 8.00 9.90 27.61
C LEU A 399 7.29 9.53 28.91
N ASN A 400 6.08 8.97 28.82
CA ASN A 400 5.28 8.55 29.98
C ASN A 400 5.92 7.37 30.74
N MET A 401 6.80 6.60 30.11
CA MET A 401 7.61 5.57 30.75
C MET A 401 8.88 6.13 31.42
N GLY A 402 9.13 7.44 31.34
CA GLY A 402 10.25 8.11 31.98
C GLY A 402 11.48 8.31 31.07
N TYR A 403 11.39 8.11 29.78
CA TYR A 403 12.45 8.49 28.87
C TYR A 403 12.56 10.01 28.77
N ASN A 404 13.78 10.53 28.74
CA ASN A 404 14.01 11.94 28.45
C ASN A 404 13.75 12.23 26.95
N ALA A 405 13.26 13.42 26.65
CA ALA A 405 12.96 13.82 25.26
C ALA A 405 14.18 13.75 24.32
N ASP A 406 15.41 13.98 24.84
CA ASP A 406 16.66 13.86 24.08
C ASP A 406 17.03 12.40 23.70
N LYS A 407 16.30 11.42 24.23
CA LYS A 407 16.45 10.00 23.92
C LYS A 407 15.35 9.47 22.98
N ILE A 408 14.41 10.31 22.57
CA ILE A 408 13.33 9.94 21.68
C ILE A 408 13.55 10.68 20.35
N ILE A 409 13.68 9.91 19.27
CA ILE A 409 14.07 10.41 17.96
C ILE A 409 12.84 10.30 17.04
N VAL A 410 12.12 11.40 16.85
CA VAL A 410 11.04 11.50 15.86
C VAL A 410 11.62 12.23 14.64
N MET A 411 11.45 11.65 13.47
CA MET A 411 12.03 12.12 12.20
C MET A 411 10.98 12.16 11.10
N ASP A 412 11.26 12.96 10.08
CA ASP A 412 10.60 12.88 8.78
C ASP A 412 11.40 11.98 7.82
N ASN A 413 10.79 11.56 6.72
CA ASN A 413 11.51 10.87 5.65
C ASN A 413 12.71 11.72 5.18
N GLY A 414 13.87 11.10 5.03
CA GLY A 414 15.12 11.76 4.64
C GLY A 414 15.87 12.47 5.77
N GLN A 415 15.29 12.69 6.95
CA GLN A 415 16.06 13.15 8.11
C GLN A 415 16.93 12.03 8.67
N VAL A 416 18.19 12.34 8.96
CA VAL A 416 19.19 11.34 9.38
C VAL A 416 19.62 11.60 10.82
N ALA A 417 19.30 10.68 11.72
CA ALA A 417 19.86 10.67 13.07
C ALA A 417 21.27 10.08 13.03
N VAL A 418 22.26 10.84 13.48
CA VAL A 418 23.66 10.43 13.52
C VAL A 418 24.08 10.15 14.96
N LEU A 419 24.56 8.94 15.22
CA LEU A 419 25.12 8.57 16.51
C LEU A 419 26.63 8.35 16.34
N ASN A 420 27.42 9.11 17.06
CA ASN A 420 28.89 8.99 17.10
C ASN A 420 29.29 8.41 18.46
N ASP A 421 29.99 7.29 18.45
CA ASP A 421 30.37 6.56 19.68
C ASP A 421 29.17 6.40 20.65
N GLY A 422 28.01 6.02 20.07
CA GLY A 422 26.75 5.80 20.79
C GLY A 422 26.07 7.07 21.32
N VAL A 423 26.45 8.28 20.88
CA VAL A 423 25.85 9.55 21.30
C VAL A 423 25.21 10.25 20.11
N LEU A 424 23.92 10.60 20.25
CA LEU A 424 23.16 11.32 19.22
C LEU A 424 23.75 12.71 18.99
N ALA A 425 24.02 13.04 17.74
CA ALA A 425 24.44 14.37 17.32
C ALA A 425 23.33 15.42 17.56
N LYS A 426 23.72 16.68 17.77
CA LYS A 426 22.75 17.77 18.03
C LYS A 426 21.94 18.19 16.81
N SER A 427 22.42 17.91 15.60
CA SER A 427 21.75 18.23 14.34
C SER A 427 21.56 16.96 13.53
N TYR A 428 20.47 16.91 12.78
CA TYR A 428 20.22 15.86 11.80
C TYR A 428 20.93 16.19 10.49
N ASP A 429 21.51 15.16 9.86
CA ASP A 429 21.88 15.22 8.44
C ASP A 429 20.62 15.05 7.58
N LYS A 430 20.73 15.20 6.27
CA LYS A 430 19.62 15.04 5.33
C LYS A 430 20.02 14.15 4.15
N VAL A 431 19.07 13.31 3.73
CA VAL A 431 19.07 12.59 2.46
C VAL A 431 17.84 13.06 1.68
N ASP A 432 18.02 13.41 0.42
CA ASP A 432 16.88 13.80 -0.41
C ASP A 432 16.06 12.57 -0.77
N VAL A 433 14.76 12.64 -0.51
CA VAL A 433 13.79 11.59 -0.81
C VAL A 433 12.52 12.20 -1.39
N ASP A 434 12.00 11.57 -2.43
CA ASP A 434 10.77 11.94 -3.12
C ASP A 434 9.81 10.75 -3.19
N ASP A 435 8.55 11.01 -3.51
CA ASP A 435 7.60 9.97 -3.87
C ASP A 435 7.81 9.57 -5.33
N VAL A 436 8.07 8.30 -5.59
CA VAL A 436 8.15 7.75 -6.94
C VAL A 436 6.81 7.11 -7.29
N MET A 437 6.07 7.74 -8.20
CA MET A 437 4.78 7.26 -8.66
C MET A 437 4.97 6.24 -9.78
N VAL A 438 4.26 5.12 -9.72
CA VAL A 438 4.33 4.04 -10.72
C VAL A 438 2.99 3.95 -11.45
N ASP A 439 3.06 4.00 -12.78
CA ASP A 439 1.94 3.84 -13.70
C ASP A 439 2.28 2.73 -14.70
N GLY A 440 1.67 1.56 -14.55
CA GLY A 440 2.01 0.39 -15.36
C GLY A 440 3.46 -0.04 -15.17
N ASN A 441 4.24 -0.02 -16.26
CA ASN A 441 5.66 -0.40 -16.23
C ASN A 441 6.63 0.78 -16.03
N ASP A 442 6.11 2.01 -16.05
CA ASP A 442 6.94 3.22 -16.01
C ASP A 442 6.84 3.90 -14.64
N SER A 443 7.98 4.34 -14.12
CA SER A 443 8.02 5.27 -12.99
C SER A 443 7.83 6.69 -13.50
N LEU A 444 6.82 7.38 -12.98
CA LEU A 444 6.59 8.79 -13.27
C LEU A 444 7.32 9.64 -12.22
N ASP A 445 8.05 10.64 -12.70
CA ASP A 445 8.58 11.68 -11.83
C ASP A 445 7.42 12.46 -11.20
N ALA A 446 7.52 12.77 -9.90
CA ALA A 446 6.54 13.53 -9.13
C ALA A 446 6.29 14.96 -9.64
N SER A 447 6.94 15.40 -10.74
CA SER A 447 6.81 16.74 -11.35
C SER A 447 5.39 17.11 -11.82
N GLY A 448 4.44 16.18 -11.72
CA GLY A 448 3.02 16.47 -11.66
C GLY A 448 2.35 16.92 -12.97
N MET A 449 3.07 17.08 -14.09
CA MET A 449 2.45 17.55 -15.32
C MET A 449 1.39 16.54 -15.84
N VAL A 450 1.74 15.26 -15.85
CA VAL A 450 0.82 14.20 -16.30
C VAL A 450 -0.37 14.05 -15.36
N LEU A 451 -0.15 14.14 -14.05
CA LEU A 451 -1.22 14.08 -13.06
C LEU A 451 -2.16 15.28 -13.18
N LYS A 452 -1.61 16.49 -13.35
CA LYS A 452 -2.40 17.70 -13.56
C LYS A 452 -3.23 17.63 -14.83
N ASP A 453 -2.68 17.09 -15.90
CA ASP A 453 -3.43 16.87 -17.13
C ASP A 453 -4.58 15.86 -16.92
N ARG A 454 -4.33 14.76 -16.20
CA ARG A 454 -5.36 13.78 -15.85
C ARG A 454 -6.45 14.37 -14.94
N GLU A 455 -6.07 15.19 -13.98
CA GLU A 455 -7.01 15.91 -13.11
C GLU A 455 -7.91 16.83 -13.93
N ILE A 456 -7.34 17.66 -14.80
CA ILE A 456 -8.11 18.55 -15.69
C ILE A 456 -9.05 17.74 -16.59
N LEU A 457 -8.57 16.65 -17.20
CA LEU A 457 -9.39 15.79 -18.05
C LEU A 457 -10.55 15.14 -17.29
N SER A 458 -10.35 14.79 -16.02
CA SER A 458 -11.37 14.14 -15.20
C SER A 458 -12.43 15.12 -14.64
N THR A 459 -12.06 16.37 -14.36
CA THR A 459 -12.92 17.37 -13.71
C THR A 459 -13.57 18.32 -14.71
N ASP A 460 -12.78 18.87 -15.63
CA ASP A 460 -13.18 19.94 -16.53
C ASP A 460 -13.33 19.52 -17.98
N GLY A 461 -12.77 18.34 -18.34
CA GLY A 461 -12.87 17.78 -19.69
C GLY A 461 -11.90 18.38 -20.70
N THR A 462 -12.17 18.20 -21.98
CA THR A 462 -11.33 18.66 -23.08
C THR A 462 -12.10 19.24 -24.25
N ILE A 463 -11.49 20.22 -24.93
CA ILE A 463 -11.96 20.79 -26.20
C ILE A 463 -10.83 20.66 -27.23
N ILE A 464 -11.10 20.00 -28.34
CA ILE A 464 -10.19 19.83 -29.46
C ILE A 464 -10.69 20.68 -30.62
N ILE A 465 -9.81 21.50 -31.23
CA ILE A 465 -10.13 22.37 -32.34
C ILE A 465 -9.16 22.06 -33.49
N GLY A 466 -9.68 21.64 -34.64
CA GLY A 466 -8.91 21.32 -35.84
C GLY A 466 -9.14 22.34 -36.95
N VAL A 467 -8.06 22.87 -37.56
CA VAL A 467 -8.11 23.75 -38.72
C VAL A 467 -7.09 23.24 -39.74
N VAL A 468 -7.50 23.18 -40.99
CA VAL A 468 -6.62 22.89 -42.14
C VAL A 468 -6.40 24.15 -42.95
N MET A 469 -5.14 24.48 -43.22
CA MET A 469 -4.79 25.66 -44.00
C MET A 469 -3.76 25.38 -45.09
N ASN A 470 -3.77 26.19 -46.13
CA ASN A 470 -2.77 26.14 -47.18
C ASN A 470 -1.42 26.61 -46.68
N HIS A 471 -0.38 25.83 -46.86
CA HIS A 471 0.97 26.16 -46.36
C HIS A 471 1.57 27.40 -47.03
N VAL A 472 1.22 27.67 -48.32
CA VAL A 472 1.76 28.78 -49.09
C VAL A 472 0.97 30.07 -48.87
N THR A 473 -0.37 30.01 -49.08
CA THR A 473 -1.24 31.20 -49.03
C THR A 473 -1.62 31.57 -47.59
N LYS A 474 -1.47 30.61 -46.64
CA LYS A 474 -1.91 30.75 -45.24
C LYS A 474 -3.43 30.95 -45.12
N GLU A 475 -4.21 30.55 -46.10
CA GLU A 475 -5.67 30.56 -46.07
C GLU A 475 -6.22 29.31 -45.41
N ILE A 476 -7.28 29.45 -44.65
CA ILE A 476 -8.03 28.33 -44.06
C ILE A 476 -8.82 27.66 -45.16
N ILE A 477 -8.59 26.36 -45.40
CA ILE A 477 -9.24 25.56 -46.42
C ILE A 477 -10.18 24.48 -45.88
N GLY A 478 -10.18 24.31 -44.55
CA GLY A 478 -11.09 23.35 -43.88
C GLY A 478 -11.16 23.56 -42.38
N GLY A 479 -12.33 23.30 -41.81
CA GLY A 479 -12.62 23.57 -40.42
C GLY A 479 -13.11 25.00 -40.19
N PRO A 480 -13.11 25.53 -38.96
CA PRO A 480 -12.74 24.85 -37.69
C PRO A 480 -13.67 23.69 -37.33
N ASP A 481 -13.13 22.52 -37.06
CA ASP A 481 -13.88 21.42 -36.45
C ASP A 481 -13.61 21.42 -34.94
N VAL A 482 -14.69 21.50 -34.16
CA VAL A 482 -14.61 21.62 -32.70
C VAL A 482 -15.32 20.45 -32.05
N GLN A 483 -14.58 19.73 -31.23
CA GLN A 483 -15.09 18.60 -30.44
C GLN A 483 -14.90 18.87 -28.95
N SER A 484 -15.95 18.62 -28.18
CA SER A 484 -15.94 18.75 -26.71
C SER A 484 -16.26 17.42 -26.05
N ARG A 485 -15.53 17.10 -24.97
CA ARG A 485 -15.80 15.92 -24.12
C ARG A 485 -15.70 16.35 -22.65
N GLY A 486 -16.76 16.05 -21.89
CA GLY A 486 -16.79 16.30 -20.43
C GLY A 486 -16.93 17.76 -19.99
N VAL A 487 -17.03 18.74 -20.93
CA VAL A 487 -17.08 20.17 -20.61
C VAL A 487 -18.50 20.67 -20.45
N ILE A 488 -19.39 20.36 -21.42
CA ILE A 488 -20.72 20.95 -21.53
C ILE A 488 -21.75 19.87 -21.91
N TYR A 489 -22.99 20.04 -21.42
CA TYR A 489 -24.10 19.18 -21.82
C TYR A 489 -24.52 19.51 -23.26
N LEU A 490 -24.60 18.50 -24.11
CA LEU A 490 -24.76 18.63 -25.58
C LEU A 490 -25.96 19.46 -26.07
N LYS A 491 -27.03 19.64 -25.28
CA LYS A 491 -28.23 20.37 -25.69
C LYS A 491 -28.08 21.89 -25.72
N ASP A 492 -27.10 22.45 -24.99
CA ASP A 492 -26.91 23.90 -24.84
C ASP A 492 -25.54 24.37 -25.40
N ALA A 493 -24.82 23.49 -26.11
CA ALA A 493 -23.41 23.68 -26.45
C ALA A 493 -23.17 24.34 -27.81
N ASP A 494 -24.13 24.36 -28.72
CA ASP A 494 -23.90 24.74 -30.13
C ASP A 494 -23.33 26.16 -30.29
N TYR A 495 -23.81 27.12 -29.49
CA TYR A 495 -23.30 28.48 -29.56
C TYR A 495 -21.87 28.60 -29.03
N ILE A 496 -21.53 27.84 -27.97
CA ILE A 496 -20.17 27.82 -27.39
C ILE A 496 -19.20 27.18 -28.38
N ILE A 497 -19.56 26.03 -28.95
CA ILE A 497 -18.76 25.33 -29.95
C ILE A 497 -18.50 26.22 -31.16
N LYS A 498 -19.53 26.91 -31.65
CA LYS A 498 -19.41 27.85 -32.76
C LYS A 498 -18.48 29.02 -32.44
N GLU A 499 -18.62 29.60 -31.25
CA GLU A 499 -17.77 30.73 -30.83
C GLU A 499 -16.31 30.30 -30.61
N VAL A 500 -16.06 29.10 -30.09
CA VAL A 500 -14.71 28.52 -30.00
C VAL A 500 -14.06 28.40 -31.38
N GLY A 501 -14.81 27.95 -32.38
CA GLY A 501 -14.38 27.93 -33.78
C GLY A 501 -14.04 29.35 -34.30
N ASN A 502 -14.95 30.32 -34.08
CA ASN A 502 -14.75 31.71 -34.48
C ASN A 502 -13.48 32.34 -33.85
N ILE A 503 -13.21 32.06 -32.56
CA ILE A 503 -12.01 32.54 -31.86
C ILE A 503 -10.76 31.97 -32.52
N MET A 504 -10.75 30.68 -32.86
CA MET A 504 -9.63 30.02 -33.53
C MET A 504 -9.36 30.63 -34.91
N GLU A 505 -10.41 30.73 -35.76
CA GLU A 505 -10.34 31.31 -37.11
C GLU A 505 -9.83 32.75 -37.05
N LYS A 506 -10.47 33.61 -36.23
CA LYS A 506 -10.06 35.00 -36.06
C LYS A 506 -8.61 35.14 -35.61
N THR A 507 -8.14 34.27 -34.70
CA THR A 507 -6.77 34.33 -34.22
C THR A 507 -5.76 34.04 -35.33
N ILE A 508 -6.09 33.08 -36.21
CA ILE A 508 -5.25 32.77 -37.39
C ILE A 508 -5.28 33.93 -38.40
N ASP A 509 -6.48 34.42 -38.72
CA ASP A 509 -6.64 35.51 -39.68
C ASP A 509 -5.91 36.80 -39.27
N ASP A 510 -6.05 37.17 -38.01
CA ASP A 510 -5.36 38.35 -37.47
C ASP A 510 -3.84 38.19 -37.56
N ALA A 511 -3.31 37.00 -37.21
CA ALA A 511 -1.87 36.74 -37.31
C ALA A 511 -1.34 36.74 -38.74
N VAL A 512 -2.12 36.25 -39.70
CA VAL A 512 -1.74 36.29 -41.14
C VAL A 512 -1.80 37.72 -41.68
N LYS A 513 -2.84 38.52 -41.36
CA LYS A 513 -2.96 39.91 -41.77
C LYS A 513 -1.83 40.76 -41.24
N GLU A 514 -1.44 40.53 -39.99
CA GLU A 514 -0.34 41.25 -39.33
C GLU A 514 1.05 40.73 -39.72
N LYS A 515 1.13 39.73 -40.62
CA LYS A 515 2.39 39.09 -41.06
C LYS A 515 3.25 38.48 -39.92
N ARG A 516 2.59 38.11 -38.81
CA ARG A 516 3.22 37.49 -37.64
C ARG A 516 2.86 36.00 -37.46
N TYR A 517 2.26 35.42 -38.49
CA TYR A 517 1.80 34.02 -38.40
C TYR A 517 2.97 33.08 -38.11
N ASP A 518 2.85 32.35 -37.00
CA ASP A 518 3.64 31.20 -36.61
C ASP A 518 2.69 30.15 -36.04
N ASN A 519 2.80 28.91 -36.51
CA ASN A 519 1.87 27.86 -36.14
C ASN A 519 1.78 27.64 -34.62
N MET A 520 2.92 27.56 -33.94
CA MET A 520 2.96 27.35 -32.49
C MET A 520 2.41 28.56 -31.71
N SER A 521 2.78 29.77 -32.13
CA SER A 521 2.31 31.00 -31.52
C SER A 521 0.81 31.17 -31.67
N CYS A 522 0.24 30.93 -32.86
CA CYS A 522 -1.20 30.99 -33.10
C CYS A 522 -1.97 29.97 -32.26
N ARG A 523 -1.47 28.74 -32.14
CA ARG A 523 -2.08 27.73 -31.27
C ARG A 523 -2.07 28.14 -29.81
N SER A 524 -0.98 28.73 -29.34
CA SER A 524 -0.86 29.20 -27.96
C SER A 524 -1.79 30.36 -27.67
N GLU A 525 -1.87 31.35 -28.58
CA GLU A 525 -2.77 32.50 -28.48
C GLU A 525 -4.25 32.07 -28.53
N ALA A 526 -4.60 31.17 -29.44
CA ALA A 526 -5.96 30.61 -29.53
C ALA A 526 -6.34 29.86 -28.26
N ARG A 527 -5.44 29.03 -27.72
CA ARG A 527 -5.65 28.33 -26.44
C ARG A 527 -5.99 29.29 -25.32
N GLU A 528 -5.24 30.37 -25.19
CA GLU A 528 -5.44 31.37 -24.13
C GLU A 528 -6.80 32.08 -24.28
N LYS A 529 -7.13 32.53 -25.47
CA LYS A 529 -8.40 33.21 -25.76
C LYS A 529 -9.60 32.28 -25.53
N ILE A 530 -9.54 31.06 -26.01
CA ILE A 530 -10.60 30.05 -25.84
C ILE A 530 -10.74 29.68 -24.37
N SER A 531 -9.64 29.49 -23.64
CA SER A 531 -9.68 29.17 -22.22
C SER A 531 -10.36 30.28 -21.41
N ARG A 532 -10.08 31.55 -21.70
CA ARG A 532 -10.78 32.70 -21.04
C ARG A 532 -12.25 32.75 -21.37
N TYR A 533 -12.61 32.48 -22.62
CA TYR A 533 -14.00 32.44 -23.06
C TYR A 533 -14.77 31.31 -22.34
N ILE A 534 -14.25 30.10 -22.36
CA ILE A 534 -14.90 28.92 -21.73
C ILE A 534 -15.04 29.13 -20.22
N LEU A 535 -14.01 29.65 -19.55
CA LEU A 535 -14.07 29.97 -18.13
C LEU A 535 -15.20 30.95 -17.81
N LYS A 536 -15.36 31.99 -18.66
CA LYS A 536 -16.43 32.99 -18.50
C LYS A 536 -17.84 32.40 -18.66
N GLU A 537 -18.00 31.54 -19.69
CA GLU A 537 -19.32 30.99 -20.04
C GLU A 537 -19.72 29.79 -19.16
N THR A 538 -18.75 28.99 -18.70
CA THR A 538 -19.03 27.69 -18.03
C THR A 538 -18.53 27.60 -16.60
N GLY A 539 -17.64 28.48 -16.17
CA GLY A 539 -16.91 28.38 -14.90
C GLY A 539 -15.82 27.29 -14.88
N LYS A 540 -15.62 26.54 -15.99
CA LYS A 540 -14.67 25.44 -16.11
C LYS A 540 -13.40 25.84 -16.84
N ARG A 541 -12.32 25.07 -16.62
CA ARG A 541 -11.02 25.24 -17.26
C ARG A 541 -10.56 23.97 -17.96
N PRO A 542 -11.27 23.53 -19.03
CA PRO A 542 -10.93 22.30 -19.73
C PRO A 542 -9.57 22.38 -20.42
N MET A 543 -9.02 21.23 -20.76
CA MET A 543 -7.85 21.12 -21.61
C MET A 543 -8.19 21.55 -23.04
N ILE A 544 -7.61 22.66 -23.50
CA ILE A 544 -7.81 23.18 -24.86
C ILE A 544 -6.66 22.73 -25.76
N LEU A 545 -7.00 22.00 -26.83
CA LEU A 545 -6.05 21.41 -27.78
C LEU A 545 -6.27 21.94 -29.22
N PRO A 546 -5.74 23.15 -29.56
CA PRO A 546 -5.79 23.66 -30.90
C PRO A 546 -4.80 22.93 -31.81
N ALA A 547 -5.26 22.48 -32.97
CA ALA A 547 -4.47 21.85 -34.03
C ALA A 547 -4.57 22.63 -35.33
N ILE A 548 -3.44 23.04 -35.91
CA ILE A 548 -3.35 23.67 -37.23
C ILE A 548 -2.53 22.75 -38.11
N ILE A 549 -3.19 22.20 -39.14
CA ILE A 549 -2.59 21.28 -40.13
C ILE A 549 -2.33 22.08 -41.40
N GLU A 550 -1.07 22.27 -41.75
CA GLU A 550 -0.67 22.96 -42.98
C GLU A 550 -0.45 21.92 -44.09
N ILE A 551 -1.15 22.07 -45.20
CA ILE A 551 -1.01 21.18 -46.38
C ILE A 551 -0.64 22.00 -47.62
N ASN A 552 0.11 21.39 -48.54
CA ASN A 552 0.34 21.92 -49.86
C ASN A 552 -0.78 21.41 -50.79
N THR A 553 -1.71 22.29 -51.13
CA THR A 553 -2.65 22.00 -52.21
C THR A 553 -1.92 22.21 -53.53
N LYS A 554 -1.79 21.15 -54.35
CA LYS A 554 -1.40 21.33 -55.75
C LYS A 554 -2.61 21.97 -56.43
N ASP A 555 -2.40 23.14 -57.06
CA ASP A 555 -3.35 23.73 -57.98
C ASP A 555 -3.69 22.78 -59.12
#